data_d0a1171df309fad881f359a6d92c44b4
#
_entry.id   d0a1171df309fad881f359a6d92c44b4
#
_cell.length_a   1.000
_cell.length_b   1.000
_cell.length_c   1.000
_cell.angle_alpha   90.00
_cell.angle_beta   90.00
_cell.angle_gamma   90.00
#
_symmetry.space_group_name_H-M   'P 1'
#
loop_
_entity.id
_entity.type
_entity.pdbx_description
1 polymer ?
#
loop_
_entity_poly.entity_id
_entity_poly.type
_entity_poly.pdbx_seq_one_letter_code
_entity_poly.pdbx_strand_id
1 'polypeptide(L)'
;MRHKDMAKAFAAVLRNHRKKKNFTQEFLAEKSDIASKMVSLIERGERNPSLNVADSIAQGLGVSLSEMIQEAEIIRKKSKTKA
;
A
#
# COMPACT_ATOMS: atom_id res chain seq x y z
N MET A 1 7.97 19.62 2.78
CA MET A 1 7.79 18.23 2.36
C MET A 1 6.84 17.50 3.31
N ARG A 2 5.97 16.69 2.79
CA ARG A 2 4.99 16.00 3.62
C ARG A 2 5.33 14.55 3.75
N HIS A 3 5.59 14.12 4.97
CA HIS A 3 5.92 12.72 5.22
C HIS A 3 4.78 11.77 4.86
N LYS A 4 3.54 12.27 4.87
CA LYS A 4 2.38 11.43 4.65
C LYS A 4 2.02 11.19 3.20
N ASP A 5 2.62 11.97 2.29
CA ASP A 5 2.24 11.88 0.88
C ASP A 5 2.54 10.50 0.29
N MET A 6 3.72 9.96 0.57
CA MET A 6 4.08 8.65 0.05
C MET A 6 3.25 7.54 0.71
N ALA A 7 2.99 7.66 2.00
CA ALA A 7 2.19 6.65 2.70
C ALA A 7 0.77 6.60 2.14
N LYS A 8 0.18 7.77 1.86
CA LYS A 8 -1.16 7.82 1.27
C LYS A 8 -1.17 7.25 -0.14
N ALA A 9 -0.14 7.56 -0.92
CA ALA A 9 -0.03 7.02 -2.27
C ALA A 9 0.14 5.50 -2.23
N PHE A 10 0.97 5.00 -1.33
CA PHE A 10 1.15 3.57 -1.17
C PHE A 10 -0.15 2.90 -0.74
N ALA A 11 -0.90 3.53 0.15
CA ALA A 11 -2.20 3.00 0.58
C ALA A 11 -3.14 2.81 -0.60
N ALA A 12 -3.17 3.78 -1.51
CA ALA A 12 -4.00 3.69 -2.71
C ALA A 12 -3.55 2.53 -3.61
N VAL A 13 -2.25 2.39 -3.80
CA VAL A 13 -1.70 1.30 -4.62
C VAL A 13 -2.06 -0.05 -4.01
N LEU A 14 -1.87 -0.20 -2.71
CA LEU A 14 -2.19 -1.43 -2.01
C LEU A 14 -3.66 -1.80 -2.22
N ARG A 15 -4.54 -0.83 -1.99
CA ARG A 15 -5.97 -1.05 -2.11
C ARG A 15 -6.36 -1.43 -3.53
N ASN A 16 -5.77 -0.76 -4.53
CA ASN A 16 -6.05 -1.07 -5.92
C ASN A 16 -5.67 -2.50 -6.27
N HIS A 17 -4.47 -2.92 -5.88
CA HIS A 17 -4.01 -4.28 -6.15
C HIS A 17 -4.87 -5.30 -5.41
N ARG A 18 -5.21 -5.01 -4.15
CA ARG A 18 -6.03 -5.93 -3.37
C ARG A 18 -7.39 -6.14 -4.00
N LYS A 19 -8.03 -5.05 -4.39
CA LYS A 19 -9.37 -5.13 -4.99
C LYS A 19 -9.35 -5.82 -6.33
N LYS A 20 -8.31 -5.57 -7.12
CA LYS A 20 -8.16 -6.23 -8.42
C LYS A 20 -8.12 -7.74 -8.27
N LYS A 21 -7.53 -8.22 -7.19
CA LYS A 21 -7.43 -9.66 -6.93
C LYS A 21 -8.63 -10.21 -6.19
N ASN A 22 -9.57 -9.35 -5.83
CA ASN A 22 -10.74 -9.73 -5.04
C ASN A 22 -10.36 -10.31 -3.69
N PHE A 23 -9.29 -9.80 -3.10
CA PHE A 23 -8.85 -10.19 -1.77
C PHE A 23 -9.56 -9.34 -0.72
N THR A 24 -9.98 -9.96 0.38
CA THR A 24 -10.36 -9.21 1.56
C THR A 24 -9.11 -8.73 2.27
N GLN A 25 -9.28 -7.76 3.19
CA GLN A 25 -8.15 -7.33 4.01
C GLN A 25 -7.60 -8.49 4.84
N GLU A 26 -8.50 -9.33 5.36
CA GLU A 26 -8.09 -10.49 6.14
C GLU A 26 -7.29 -11.47 5.31
N PHE A 27 -7.72 -11.73 4.09
CA PHE A 27 -7.01 -12.67 3.22
C PHE A 27 -5.62 -12.16 2.88
N LEU A 28 -5.52 -10.87 2.54
CA LEU A 28 -4.23 -10.28 2.25
C LEU A 28 -3.31 -10.32 3.47
N ALA A 29 -3.87 -10.02 4.64
CA ALA A 29 -3.10 -10.05 5.89
C ALA A 29 -2.51 -11.44 6.12
N GLU A 30 -3.32 -12.47 5.90
CA GLU A 30 -2.85 -13.85 6.05
C GLU A 30 -1.72 -14.16 5.07
N LYS A 31 -1.89 -13.79 3.80
CA LYS A 31 -0.87 -14.03 2.80
C LYS A 31 0.41 -13.24 3.05
N SER A 32 0.28 -12.11 3.72
CA SER A 32 1.41 -11.23 4.02
C SER A 32 2.02 -11.47 5.39
N ASP A 33 1.40 -12.37 6.17
CA ASP A 33 1.84 -12.70 7.52
C ASP A 33 1.88 -11.48 8.42
N ILE A 34 0.83 -10.67 8.35
CA ILE A 34 0.65 -9.51 9.24
C ILE A 34 -0.79 -9.50 9.73
N ALA A 35 -1.05 -8.69 10.76
CA ALA A 35 -2.41 -8.60 11.30
C ALA A 35 -3.34 -7.87 10.33
N SER A 36 -4.60 -8.30 10.26
CA SER A 36 -5.58 -7.66 9.39
C SER A 36 -5.81 -6.21 9.80
N LYS A 37 -5.71 -5.92 11.09
CA LYS A 37 -5.82 -4.54 11.55
C LYS A 37 -4.73 -3.67 10.96
N MET A 38 -3.52 -4.22 10.78
CA MET A 38 -2.42 -3.49 10.16
C MET A 38 -2.76 -3.12 8.73
N VAL A 39 -3.31 -4.07 7.95
CA VAL A 39 -3.71 -3.79 6.57
C VAL A 39 -4.75 -2.66 6.55
N SER A 40 -5.73 -2.74 7.42
CA SER A 40 -6.79 -1.75 7.49
C SER A 40 -6.24 -0.36 7.80
N LEU A 41 -5.35 -0.26 8.78
CA LEU A 41 -4.77 1.02 9.17
C LEU A 41 -3.92 1.63 8.06
N ILE A 42 -3.17 0.77 7.35
CA ILE A 42 -2.35 1.25 6.23
C ILE A 42 -3.24 1.75 5.10
N GLU A 43 -4.30 1.02 4.77
CA GLU A 43 -5.20 1.42 3.69
C GLU A 43 -5.90 2.74 3.99
N ARG A 44 -6.17 3.02 5.25
CA ARG A 44 -6.81 4.28 5.64
C ARG A 44 -5.82 5.44 5.77
N GLY A 45 -4.54 5.16 5.57
CA GLY A 45 -3.52 6.19 5.71
C GLY A 45 -3.23 6.57 7.15
N GLU A 46 -3.65 5.72 8.10
CA GLU A 46 -3.47 6.00 9.52
C GLU A 46 -2.20 5.39 10.08
N ARG A 47 -1.54 4.54 9.30
CA ARG A 47 -0.29 3.94 9.71
C ARG A 47 0.65 3.84 8.53
N ASN A 48 1.89 4.24 8.75
CA ASN A 48 2.93 4.09 7.74
C ASN A 48 3.53 2.69 7.86
N PRO A 49 3.55 1.91 6.79
CA PRO A 49 4.20 0.60 6.86
C PRO A 49 5.70 0.77 6.94
N SER A 50 6.34 -0.09 7.72
CA SER A 50 7.79 -0.20 7.64
C SER A 50 8.15 -0.76 6.26
N LEU A 51 9.42 -0.65 5.89
CA LEU A 51 9.87 -1.22 4.63
C LEU A 51 9.61 -2.72 4.59
N ASN A 52 9.86 -3.41 5.70
CA ASN A 52 9.62 -4.84 5.76
C ASN A 52 8.14 -5.19 5.61
N VAL A 53 7.27 -4.42 6.25
CA VAL A 53 5.84 -4.66 6.14
C VAL A 53 5.36 -4.38 4.71
N ALA A 54 5.86 -3.31 4.09
CA ALA A 54 5.50 -3.00 2.72
C ALA A 54 5.92 -4.14 1.77
N ASP A 55 7.11 -4.69 1.99
CA ASP A 55 7.59 -5.80 1.18
C ASP A 55 6.75 -7.05 1.39
N SER A 56 6.36 -7.32 2.63
CA SER A 56 5.49 -8.46 2.92
C SER A 56 4.15 -8.34 2.22
N ILE A 57 3.60 -7.13 2.19
CA ILE A 57 2.35 -6.87 1.49
C ILE A 57 2.51 -7.11 -0.02
N ALA A 58 3.60 -6.62 -0.59
CA ALA A 58 3.87 -6.84 -2.01
C ALA A 58 3.95 -8.33 -2.33
N GLN A 59 4.63 -9.09 -1.49
CA GLN A 59 4.72 -10.53 -1.66
C GLN A 59 3.34 -11.18 -1.56
N GLY A 60 2.53 -10.75 -0.60
CA GLY A 60 1.18 -11.28 -0.45
C GLY A 60 0.31 -10.98 -1.66
N LEU A 61 0.56 -9.86 -2.33
CA LEU A 61 -0.16 -9.49 -3.55
C LEU A 61 0.43 -10.11 -4.80
N GLY A 62 1.62 -10.71 -4.70
CA GLY A 62 2.27 -11.29 -5.86
C GLY A 62 2.88 -10.27 -6.80
N VAL A 63 3.23 -9.10 -6.31
CA VAL A 63 3.88 -8.06 -7.10
C VAL A 63 5.18 -7.65 -6.40
N SER A 64 6.06 -6.99 -7.14
CA SER A 64 7.30 -6.52 -6.53
C SER A 64 7.05 -5.23 -5.77
N LEU A 65 7.81 -5.03 -4.69
CA LEU A 65 7.70 -3.79 -3.94
C LEU A 65 8.10 -2.59 -4.81
N SER A 66 9.13 -2.76 -5.65
CA SER A 66 9.55 -1.66 -6.51
C SER A 66 8.44 -1.22 -7.45
N GLU A 67 7.66 -2.15 -7.97
CA GLU A 67 6.53 -1.85 -8.83
C GLU A 67 5.49 -1.04 -8.09
N MET A 68 5.17 -1.45 -6.86
CA MET A 68 4.21 -0.71 -6.04
C MET A 68 4.71 0.70 -5.73
N ILE A 69 6.00 0.82 -5.44
CA ILE A 69 6.58 2.13 -5.13
C ILE A 69 6.55 3.04 -6.35
N GLN A 70 6.83 2.50 -7.54
CA GLN A 70 6.75 3.29 -8.76
C GLN A 70 5.33 3.82 -8.99
N GLU A 71 4.34 2.97 -8.77
CA GLU A 71 2.95 3.40 -8.89
C GLU A 71 2.61 4.47 -7.87
N ALA A 72 3.11 4.29 -6.64
CA ALA A 72 2.87 5.28 -5.59
C ALA A 72 3.53 6.62 -5.94
N GLU A 73 4.71 6.58 -6.54
CA GLU A 73 5.37 7.81 -6.95
C GLU A 73 4.58 8.55 -8.01
N ILE A 74 3.97 7.82 -8.93
CA ILE A 74 3.13 8.43 -9.97
C ILE A 74 1.92 9.12 -9.32
N ILE A 75 1.28 8.44 -8.40
CA ILE A 75 0.12 9.01 -7.69
C ILE A 75 0.53 10.27 -6.94
N ARG A 76 1.65 10.22 -6.23
CA ARG A 76 2.14 11.36 -5.48
C ARG A 76 2.44 12.55 -6.38
N LYS A 77 3.05 12.29 -7.54
CA LYS A 77 3.35 13.36 -8.49
C LYS A 77 2.10 14.00 -9.03
N LYS A 78 1.10 13.21 -9.38
CA LYS A 78 -0.15 13.75 -9.88
C LYS A 78 -0.83 14.62 -8.86
N SER A 79 -0.78 14.21 -7.59
CA SER A 79 -1.37 14.98 -6.52
C SER A 79 -0.69 16.34 -6.38
N LYS A 80 0.63 16.39 -6.57
CA LYS A 80 1.39 17.63 -6.46
C LYS A 80 1.19 18.58 -7.64
N THR A 81 0.97 18.03 -8.82
CA THR A 81 0.81 18.88 -10.01
C THR A 81 -0.56 19.49 -10.12
N LYS A 82 -1.45 19.08 -9.31
CA LYS A 82 -2.76 19.67 -9.22
C LYS A 82 -2.69 20.93 -8.40
N ALA A 83 -2.47 21.99 -9.00
CA ALA A 83 -2.40 23.23 -8.25
C ALA A 83 -3.78 23.83 -8.06
#